data_8a973066a1908d37a7d48b7156836911
#
_entry.id   8a973066a1908d37a7d48b7156836911
#
_cell.length_a   1.000
_cell.length_b   1.000
_cell.length_c   1.000
_cell.angle_alpha   90.00
_cell.angle_beta   90.00
_cell.angle_gamma   90.00
#
_symmetry.space_group_name_H-M   'P 1'
#
loop_
_entity.id
_entity.type
_entity.pdbx_description
1 polymer ?
#
loop_
_entity_poly.entity_id
_entity_poly.type
_entity_poly.pdbx_seq_one_letter_code
_entity_poly.pdbx_strand_id
1 'polypeptide(L)'
;EYVPMSATRADDVERLLAIVEPYLPQQDWLYEADTLTDRSERFLVSETVREKLFRLTGDELPYTSTVVVEQFEEDSSPAGERHLRIAATIVVDREAHKGMVIGQGGERLKRIGTEARVELERLLGARLFLELHVKVRSGWADDEQHLRSYGYE
;
A
#
# COMPACT_ATOMS: atom_id res chain seq x y z
N GLU A 1 13.96 3.53 27.85
CA GLU A 1 12.58 3.67 28.35
C GLU A 1 11.62 2.72 27.64
N TYR A 2 10.58 2.28 28.34
CA TYR A 2 9.48 1.51 27.76
C TYR A 2 8.25 2.41 27.71
N VAL A 3 7.69 2.61 26.50
CA VAL A 3 6.50 3.45 26.30
C VAL A 3 5.34 2.55 25.85
N PRO A 4 4.45 2.14 26.78
CA PRO A 4 3.25 1.41 26.37
C PRO A 4 2.33 2.33 25.59
N MET A 5 1.96 1.95 24.36
CA MET A 5 1.15 2.77 23.47
C MET A 5 0.31 1.94 22.49
N SER A 6 -0.74 2.55 21.97
CA SER A 6 -1.49 2.10 20.80
C SER A 6 -1.35 3.13 19.69
N ALA A 7 -0.84 2.72 18.53
CA ALA A 7 -0.69 3.61 17.37
C ALA A 7 -2.04 4.13 16.80
N THR A 8 -3.16 3.56 17.25
CA THR A 8 -4.51 4.02 16.88
C THR A 8 -5.06 5.13 17.77
N ARG A 9 -4.34 5.47 18.86
CA ARG A 9 -4.74 6.53 19.81
C ARG A 9 -3.84 7.75 19.61
N ALA A 10 -4.45 8.87 19.24
CA ALA A 10 -3.72 10.12 19.00
C ALA A 10 -2.89 10.56 20.22
N ASP A 11 -3.49 10.49 21.43
CA ASP A 11 -2.81 10.86 22.70
C ASP A 11 -1.53 10.05 22.94
N ASP A 12 -1.53 8.76 22.58
CA ASP A 12 -0.35 7.90 22.74
C ASP A 12 0.75 8.26 21.74
N VAL A 13 0.35 8.66 20.50
CA VAL A 13 1.28 9.14 19.48
C VAL A 13 1.91 10.47 19.88
N GLU A 14 1.10 11.44 20.35
CA GLU A 14 1.59 12.74 20.85
C GLU A 14 2.56 12.57 22.01
N ARG A 15 2.24 11.68 22.96
CA ARG A 15 3.14 11.35 24.07
C ARG A 15 4.47 10.76 23.58
N LEU A 16 4.44 9.86 22.59
CA LEU A 16 5.65 9.30 22.01
C LEU A 16 6.51 10.40 21.38
N LEU A 17 5.90 11.29 20.58
CA LEU A 17 6.61 12.41 19.96
C LEU A 17 7.28 13.32 21.00
N ALA A 18 6.57 13.69 22.07
CA ALA A 18 7.13 14.49 23.15
C ALA A 18 8.32 13.82 23.87
N ILE A 19 8.30 12.48 23.98
CA ILE A 19 9.41 11.71 24.57
C ILE A 19 10.62 11.66 23.62
N VAL A 20 10.40 11.55 22.31
CA VAL A 20 11.46 11.40 21.30
C VAL A 20 12.13 12.73 20.98
N GLU A 21 11.36 13.84 20.97
CA GLU A 21 11.85 15.17 20.58
C GLU A 21 13.19 15.58 21.24
N PRO A 22 13.41 15.40 22.56
CA PRO A 22 14.68 15.76 23.21
C PRO A 22 15.90 14.96 22.76
N TYR A 23 15.68 13.81 22.10
CA TYR A 23 16.75 12.94 21.60
C TYR A 23 17.11 13.22 20.15
N LEU A 24 16.34 14.06 19.46
CA LEU A 24 16.62 14.42 18.06
C LEU A 24 17.77 15.44 17.99
N PRO A 25 18.73 15.27 17.06
CA PRO A 25 19.78 16.24 16.87
C PRO A 25 19.22 17.54 16.30
N GLN A 26 19.80 18.68 16.71
CA GLN A 26 19.53 19.97 16.07
C GLN A 26 20.30 20.00 14.75
N GLN A 27 19.58 19.87 13.64
CA GLN A 27 20.14 19.92 12.30
C GLN A 27 19.11 20.49 11.31
N ASP A 28 19.55 20.85 10.12
CA ASP A 28 18.67 21.26 9.05
C ASP A 28 17.71 20.11 8.66
N TRP A 29 16.56 20.48 8.12
CA TRP A 29 15.58 19.51 7.64
C TRP A 29 16.19 18.64 6.55
N LEU A 30 16.07 17.30 6.69
CA LEU A 30 16.53 16.34 5.68
C LEU A 30 15.58 16.22 4.49
N TYR A 31 14.34 16.58 4.70
CA TYR A 31 13.27 16.52 3.71
C TYR A 31 12.58 17.90 3.62
N GLU A 32 12.00 18.19 2.46
CA GLU A 32 11.18 19.39 2.29
C GLU A 32 9.89 19.29 3.12
N ALA A 33 9.34 20.44 3.52
CA ALA A 33 8.22 20.50 4.48
C ALA A 33 6.94 19.81 4.00
N ASP A 34 6.76 19.68 2.68
CA ASP A 34 5.63 19.03 2.03
C ASP A 34 5.90 17.56 1.60
N THR A 35 7.10 17.04 1.89
CA THR A 35 7.44 15.65 1.62
C THR A 35 6.68 14.72 2.56
N LEU A 36 5.67 14.04 2.04
CA LEU A 36 4.84 13.10 2.80
C LEU A 36 5.60 11.83 3.21
N THR A 37 6.49 11.34 2.34
CA THR A 37 7.27 10.11 2.52
C THR A 37 8.44 10.08 1.55
N ASP A 38 9.51 9.36 1.89
CA ASP A 38 10.65 9.06 1.02
C ASP A 38 10.38 7.87 0.08
N ARG A 39 9.23 7.22 0.22
CA ARG A 39 8.84 6.07 -0.60
C ARG A 39 8.23 6.52 -1.93
N SER A 40 8.46 5.72 -2.96
CA SER A 40 7.87 5.97 -4.28
C SER A 40 6.34 5.87 -4.26
N GLU A 41 5.67 6.57 -5.18
CA GLU A 41 4.22 6.45 -5.35
C GLU A 41 3.78 5.01 -5.68
N ARG A 42 4.61 4.24 -6.41
CA ARG A 42 4.38 2.81 -6.65
C ARG A 42 4.31 2.01 -5.35
N PHE A 43 5.19 2.31 -4.41
CA PHE A 43 5.18 1.68 -3.08
C PHE A 43 3.89 2.04 -2.33
N LEU A 44 3.48 3.31 -2.32
CA LEU A 44 2.23 3.74 -1.68
C LEU A 44 1.02 3.03 -2.29
N VAL A 45 0.97 2.86 -3.60
CA VAL A 45 -0.09 2.12 -4.28
C VAL A 45 -0.12 0.67 -3.82
N SER A 46 1.02 -0.02 -3.81
CA SER A 46 1.08 -1.43 -3.41
C SER A 46 0.63 -1.61 -1.97
N GLU A 47 1.11 -0.76 -1.04
CA GLU A 47 0.75 -0.85 0.38
C GLU A 47 -0.71 -0.48 0.65
N THR A 48 -1.26 0.51 -0.05
CA THR A 48 -2.68 0.86 0.08
C THR A 48 -3.58 -0.29 -0.38
N VAL A 49 -3.28 -0.92 -1.52
CA VAL A 49 -4.03 -2.09 -1.99
C VAL A 49 -3.86 -3.26 -1.01
N ARG A 50 -2.66 -3.48 -0.49
CA ARG A 50 -2.38 -4.55 0.49
C ARG A 50 -3.13 -4.33 1.79
N GLU A 51 -3.23 -3.11 2.29
CA GLU A 51 -4.03 -2.78 3.47
C GLU A 51 -5.51 -3.14 3.28
N LYS A 52 -6.11 -2.76 2.12
CA LYS A 52 -7.52 -3.08 1.84
C LYS A 52 -7.73 -4.59 1.68
N LEU A 53 -6.77 -5.28 1.05
CA LEU A 53 -6.77 -6.72 0.98
C LEU A 53 -6.85 -7.35 2.37
N PHE A 54 -5.98 -6.94 3.31
CA PHE A 54 -5.93 -7.48 4.66
C PHE A 54 -7.21 -7.23 5.44
N ARG A 55 -7.73 -6.02 5.39
CA ARG A 55 -8.99 -5.65 6.06
C ARG A 55 -10.20 -6.45 5.59
N LEU A 56 -10.20 -6.88 4.32
CA LEU A 56 -11.35 -7.53 3.70
C LEU A 56 -11.24 -9.07 3.60
N THR A 57 -10.09 -9.65 3.91
CA THR A 57 -9.84 -11.08 3.73
C THR A 57 -9.54 -11.86 5.01
N GLY A 58 -9.36 -11.17 6.16
CA GLY A 58 -9.07 -11.82 7.45
C GLY A 58 -7.60 -12.23 7.62
N ASP A 59 -7.30 -12.97 8.68
CA ASP A 59 -5.96 -13.06 9.27
C ASP A 59 -4.96 -13.97 8.53
N GLU A 60 -5.38 -14.83 7.61
CA GLU A 60 -4.49 -15.82 6.98
C GLU A 60 -3.79 -15.32 5.71
N LEU A 61 -4.40 -14.42 4.95
CA LEU A 61 -3.88 -13.92 3.67
C LEU A 61 -2.70 -12.94 3.77
N PRO A 62 -2.53 -12.17 4.85
CA PRO A 62 -1.44 -11.19 4.97
C PRO A 62 -0.03 -11.74 4.73
N TYR A 63 0.24 -12.95 5.17
CA TYR A 63 1.57 -13.58 5.11
C TYR A 63 1.84 -14.33 3.81
N THR A 64 0.82 -14.54 3.01
CA THR A 64 0.88 -15.36 1.78
C THR A 64 0.50 -14.58 0.53
N SER A 65 0.42 -13.24 0.65
CA SER A 65 0.07 -12.37 -0.46
C SER A 65 0.96 -11.13 -0.53
N THR A 66 1.19 -10.65 -1.74
CA THR A 66 1.85 -9.37 -2.01
C THR A 66 1.15 -8.64 -3.15
N VAL A 67 1.47 -7.35 -3.31
CA VAL A 67 0.92 -6.52 -4.38
C VAL A 67 2.06 -5.95 -5.21
N VAL A 68 2.01 -6.18 -6.51
CA VAL A 68 3.01 -5.73 -7.48
C VAL A 68 2.37 -4.72 -8.42
N VAL A 69 2.93 -3.53 -8.52
CA VAL A 69 2.52 -2.51 -9.49
C VAL A 69 3.24 -2.80 -10.81
N GLU A 70 2.52 -3.34 -11.78
CA GLU A 70 3.08 -3.69 -13.09
C GLU A 70 3.19 -2.45 -13.99
N GLN A 71 2.14 -1.60 -13.99
CA GLN A 71 2.06 -0.42 -14.83
C GLN A 71 1.72 0.81 -13.99
N PHE A 72 2.41 1.90 -14.24
CA PHE A 72 2.15 3.19 -13.63
C PHE A 72 2.41 4.26 -14.68
N GLU A 73 1.35 4.82 -15.23
CA GLU A 73 1.38 5.85 -16.26
C GLU A 73 0.73 7.11 -15.73
N GLU A 74 1.33 8.23 -16.04
CA GLU A 74 0.84 9.55 -15.69
C GLU A 74 0.55 10.35 -16.95
N ASP A 75 -0.66 10.88 -17.02
CA ASP A 75 -1.10 11.82 -18.03
C ASP A 75 -1.62 13.09 -17.38
N SER A 76 -1.52 14.21 -18.08
CA SER A 76 -2.14 15.46 -17.64
C SER A 76 -3.27 15.81 -18.62
N SER A 77 -4.43 16.16 -18.07
CA SER A 77 -5.52 16.70 -18.90
C SER A 77 -5.14 18.07 -19.48
N PRO A 78 -5.81 18.53 -20.55
CA PRO A 78 -5.64 19.89 -21.05
C PRO A 78 -5.92 20.99 -20.00
N ALA A 79 -6.67 20.65 -18.96
CA ALA A 79 -6.95 21.54 -17.80
C ALA A 79 -5.88 21.49 -16.71
N GLY A 80 -4.81 20.69 -16.90
CA GLY A 80 -3.72 20.53 -15.92
C GLY A 80 -4.04 19.55 -14.77
N GLU A 81 -5.16 18.84 -14.83
CA GLU A 81 -5.47 17.81 -13.84
C GLU A 81 -4.58 16.58 -14.05
N ARG A 82 -4.01 16.10 -12.97
CA ARG A 82 -3.15 14.90 -12.95
C ARG A 82 -4.01 13.65 -13.02
N HIS A 83 -3.75 12.80 -14.00
CA HIS A 83 -4.43 11.53 -14.21
C HIS A 83 -3.44 10.38 -14.15
N LEU A 84 -3.75 9.37 -13.35
CA LEU A 84 -2.93 8.18 -13.18
C LEU A 84 -3.67 6.95 -13.70
N ARG A 85 -2.98 6.13 -14.49
CA ARG A 85 -3.43 4.79 -14.88
C ARG A 85 -2.48 3.77 -14.26
N ILE A 86 -3.02 2.93 -13.40
CA ILE A 86 -2.25 1.97 -12.62
C ILE A 86 -2.83 0.58 -12.80
N ALA A 87 -1.97 -0.39 -13.18
CA ALA A 87 -2.29 -1.80 -13.15
C ALA A 87 -1.45 -2.48 -12.06
N ALA A 88 -2.13 -3.18 -11.14
CA ALA A 88 -1.48 -3.91 -10.06
C ALA A 88 -1.99 -5.35 -9.98
N THR A 89 -1.10 -6.25 -9.60
CA THR A 89 -1.40 -7.67 -9.41
C THR A 89 -1.25 -8.05 -7.96
N ILE A 90 -2.33 -8.58 -7.39
CA ILE A 90 -2.31 -9.26 -6.10
C ILE A 90 -1.79 -10.69 -6.35
N VAL A 91 -0.61 -10.98 -5.84
CA VAL A 91 0.01 -12.32 -5.92
C VAL A 91 -0.33 -13.08 -4.66
N VAL A 92 -0.83 -14.30 -4.82
CA VAL A 92 -1.19 -15.20 -3.72
C VAL A 92 -0.52 -16.57 -3.92
N ASP A 93 -0.33 -17.30 -2.82
CA ASP A 93 0.37 -18.59 -2.86
C ASP A 93 -0.47 -19.75 -3.43
N ARG A 94 -1.81 -19.73 -3.27
CA ARG A 94 -2.69 -20.86 -3.59
C ARG A 94 -3.97 -20.44 -4.29
N GLU A 95 -4.56 -21.36 -5.08
CA GLU A 95 -5.86 -21.13 -5.75
C GLU A 95 -7.00 -20.84 -4.75
N ALA A 96 -6.99 -21.46 -3.57
CA ALA A 96 -7.96 -21.16 -2.52
C ALA A 96 -7.89 -19.68 -2.10
N HIS A 97 -6.68 -19.14 -1.95
CA HIS A 97 -6.45 -17.72 -1.62
C HIS A 97 -6.96 -16.80 -2.73
N LYS A 98 -6.74 -17.17 -4.00
CA LYS A 98 -7.28 -16.41 -5.14
C LYS A 98 -8.80 -16.32 -5.09
N GLY A 99 -9.49 -17.43 -4.79
CA GLY A 99 -10.93 -17.43 -4.61
C GLY A 99 -11.37 -16.52 -3.46
N MET A 100 -10.62 -16.50 -2.36
CA MET A 100 -10.90 -15.62 -1.21
C MET A 100 -10.73 -14.15 -1.55
N VAL A 101 -9.70 -13.78 -2.33
CA VAL A 101 -9.45 -12.40 -2.76
C VAL A 101 -10.54 -11.93 -3.72
N ILE A 102 -10.90 -12.74 -4.70
CA ILE A 102 -11.92 -12.40 -5.70
C ILE A 102 -13.30 -12.27 -5.05
N GLY A 103 -13.64 -13.21 -4.19
CA GLY A 103 -14.95 -13.29 -3.56
C GLY A 103 -16.06 -13.75 -4.52
N GLN A 104 -17.28 -13.88 -4.02
CA GLN A 104 -18.43 -14.28 -4.83
C GLN A 104 -18.70 -13.23 -5.93
N GLY A 105 -18.71 -13.66 -7.18
CA GLY A 105 -18.97 -12.76 -8.32
C GLY A 105 -17.96 -11.61 -8.48
N GLY A 106 -16.79 -11.67 -7.84
CA GLY A 106 -15.77 -10.60 -7.90
C GLY A 106 -16.03 -9.42 -6.94
N GLU A 107 -17.02 -9.52 -6.08
CA GLU A 107 -17.42 -8.40 -5.21
C GLU A 107 -16.31 -7.93 -4.27
N ARG A 108 -15.53 -8.86 -3.71
CA ARG A 108 -14.46 -8.50 -2.77
C ARG A 108 -13.33 -7.77 -3.48
N LEU A 109 -12.87 -8.27 -4.61
CA LEU A 109 -11.84 -7.62 -5.43
C LEU A 109 -12.28 -6.22 -5.88
N LYS A 110 -13.53 -6.08 -6.32
CA LYS A 110 -14.12 -4.79 -6.67
C LYS A 110 -14.12 -3.82 -5.49
N ARG A 111 -14.44 -4.31 -4.29
CA ARG A 111 -14.45 -3.49 -3.07
C ARG A 111 -13.03 -3.06 -2.70
N ILE A 112 -12.05 -3.97 -2.74
CA ILE A 112 -10.62 -3.66 -2.54
C ILE A 112 -10.19 -2.53 -3.48
N GLY A 113 -10.45 -2.68 -4.78
CA GLY A 113 -10.09 -1.69 -5.79
C GLY A 113 -10.78 -0.33 -5.57
N THR A 114 -12.06 -0.35 -5.19
CA THR A 114 -12.81 0.90 -4.95
C THR A 114 -12.28 1.65 -3.73
N GLU A 115 -12.06 0.95 -2.59
CA GLU A 115 -11.57 1.57 -1.37
C GLU A 115 -10.11 2.07 -1.55
N ALA A 116 -9.26 1.27 -2.21
CA ALA A 116 -7.89 1.68 -2.53
C ALA A 116 -7.85 2.90 -3.46
N ARG A 117 -8.65 2.91 -4.54
CA ARG A 117 -8.72 4.04 -5.47
C ARG A 117 -9.09 5.34 -4.78
N VAL A 118 -10.14 5.34 -3.97
CA VAL A 118 -10.60 6.55 -3.27
C VAL A 118 -9.52 7.12 -2.36
N GLU A 119 -8.80 6.27 -1.64
CA GLU A 119 -7.72 6.70 -0.76
C GLU A 119 -6.50 7.21 -1.55
N LEU A 120 -6.11 6.50 -2.60
CA LEU A 120 -5.00 6.88 -3.46
C LEU A 120 -5.26 8.19 -4.22
N GLU A 121 -6.48 8.45 -4.70
CA GLU A 121 -6.84 9.73 -5.30
C GLU A 121 -6.58 10.89 -4.34
N ARG A 122 -6.90 10.69 -3.06
CA ARG A 122 -6.65 11.70 -2.02
C ARG A 122 -5.16 11.85 -1.69
N LEU A 123 -4.44 10.74 -1.58
CA LEU A 123 -3.01 10.74 -1.22
C LEU A 123 -2.13 11.33 -2.33
N LEU A 124 -2.44 11.01 -3.59
CA LEU A 124 -1.64 11.39 -4.75
C LEU A 124 -2.10 12.70 -5.41
N GLY A 125 -3.22 13.26 -4.97
CA GLY A 125 -3.79 14.47 -5.55
C GLY A 125 -4.13 14.33 -7.03
N ALA A 126 -4.57 13.15 -7.48
CA ALA A 126 -4.76 12.80 -8.89
C ALA A 126 -6.07 12.04 -9.10
N ARG A 127 -6.63 12.10 -10.32
CA ARG A 127 -7.65 11.16 -10.75
C ARG A 127 -7.01 9.82 -11.07
N LEU A 128 -7.60 8.72 -10.61
CA LEU A 128 -6.98 7.40 -10.70
C LEU A 128 -7.88 6.38 -11.39
N PHE A 129 -7.35 5.74 -12.43
CA PHE A 129 -7.86 4.48 -12.96
C PHE A 129 -7.01 3.33 -12.40
N LEU A 130 -7.61 2.49 -11.55
CA LEU A 130 -6.94 1.35 -10.90
C LEU A 130 -7.49 0.04 -11.45
N GLU A 131 -6.62 -0.74 -12.07
CA GLU A 131 -6.90 -2.10 -12.53
C GLU A 131 -6.21 -3.11 -11.61
N LEU A 132 -6.98 -4.07 -11.09
CA LEU A 132 -6.47 -5.11 -10.20
C LEU A 132 -6.64 -6.50 -10.82
N HIS A 133 -5.53 -7.24 -10.82
CA HIS A 133 -5.49 -8.65 -11.19
C HIS A 133 -5.14 -9.52 -9.98
N VAL A 134 -5.50 -10.81 -10.03
CA VAL A 134 -5.09 -11.78 -9.01
C VAL A 134 -4.40 -12.95 -9.70
N LYS A 135 -3.14 -13.19 -9.32
CA LYS A 135 -2.32 -14.31 -9.83
C LYS A 135 -1.94 -15.25 -8.69
N VAL A 136 -1.92 -16.53 -8.98
CA VAL A 136 -1.36 -17.55 -8.07
C VAL A 136 0.09 -17.78 -8.46
N ARG A 137 0.96 -17.76 -7.46
CA ARG A 137 2.38 -18.10 -7.60
C ARG A 137 2.86 -18.80 -6.33
N SER A 138 2.84 -20.13 -6.38
CA SER A 138 3.24 -20.96 -5.23
C SER A 138 4.71 -20.76 -4.89
N GLY A 139 5.00 -20.63 -3.57
CA GLY A 139 6.35 -20.48 -3.05
C GLY A 139 7.02 -19.13 -3.33
N TRP A 140 6.26 -18.09 -3.72
CA TRP A 140 6.84 -16.78 -4.03
C TRP A 140 7.56 -16.14 -2.84
N ALA A 141 7.11 -16.43 -1.61
CA ALA A 141 7.68 -15.89 -0.38
C ALA A 141 9.02 -16.53 0.01
N ASP A 142 9.32 -17.72 -0.52
CA ASP A 142 10.56 -18.47 -0.27
C ASP A 142 11.61 -18.26 -1.37
N ASP A 143 11.28 -17.51 -2.43
CA ASP A 143 12.15 -17.27 -3.59
C ASP A 143 12.73 -15.86 -3.54
N GLU A 144 14.02 -15.74 -3.20
CA GLU A 144 14.72 -14.45 -3.11
C GLU A 144 14.69 -13.63 -4.40
N GLN A 145 14.68 -14.27 -5.58
CA GLN A 145 14.60 -13.54 -6.85
C GLN A 145 13.24 -12.87 -7.01
N HIS A 146 12.17 -13.55 -6.58
CA HIS A 146 10.83 -13.00 -6.60
C HIS A 146 10.67 -11.90 -5.56
N LEU A 147 11.20 -12.08 -4.34
CA LEU A 147 11.16 -11.06 -3.28
C LEU A 147 11.81 -9.76 -3.76
N ARG A 148 13.01 -9.83 -4.34
CA ARG A 148 13.69 -8.65 -4.92
C ARG A 148 12.90 -8.02 -6.06
N SER A 149 12.31 -8.83 -6.95
CA SER A 149 11.50 -8.32 -8.06
C SER A 149 10.21 -7.61 -7.61
N TYR A 150 9.75 -7.90 -6.39
CA TYR A 150 8.56 -7.29 -5.77
C TYR A 150 8.91 -6.12 -4.83
N GLY A 151 10.18 -5.74 -4.74
CA GLY A 151 10.64 -4.60 -3.95
C GLY A 151 10.90 -4.90 -2.47
N TYR A 152 11.02 -6.17 -2.11
CA TYR A 152 11.51 -6.57 -0.79
C TYR A 152 13.04 -6.72 -0.87
N GLU A 153 13.77 -5.78 -0.24
CA GLU A 153 15.22 -5.82 -0.04
C GLU A 153 15.57 -6.46 1.30
#